data_84095c6f8f7a4f48c5320f62e06fae83
#
_entry.id   84095c6f8f7a4f48c5320f62e06fae83
#
_cell.length_a   1.000
_cell.length_b   1.000
_cell.length_c   1.000
_cell.angle_alpha   90.00
_cell.angle_beta   90.00
_cell.angle_gamma   90.00
#
_symmetry.space_group_name_H-M   'P 1'
#
loop_
_entity.id
_entity.type
_entity.pdbx_description
1 polymer ?
#
loop_
_entity_poly.entity_id
_entity_poly.type
_entity_poly.pdbx_seq_one_letter_code
_entity_poly.pdbx_strand_id
1 'polypeptide(L)'
;MASTLIGKQAVVIGAGMGGLTAAGALADHFDQVVVLERDTLPSEPTYRAGTPQARHVHALLLSGQRALSELFPGFEQDLERAGAVPLRVGLDVRLERPGYDPFPQRDLGWFSYAVSRPTIERAVRRRVESRANTTLRQNCRVQEVLASPNGEAVTGVRCDNGNGASETIAADLVVDASGRGALTLALLQSIGRPLPEETTIGIDLGYATCIFAIPDDASTDWKGVMTFGQAPQNSRGGLMLPLEGNRWMATIGGRHGDVPPGDAEGFLTYARALRTPTIYNAISHAKRLDGVARYGFPESVRRHFERLDVFPRGLLPIGDAICRFNPVYGQGMSVAALEACLLRRLLERLAGDRLGVDRLGGDSNPIAGLAPAFFAEIQTLIETPWSVAILDFVFPDTRGQRPADFETTLKFGIALTRLAAEDPDVHKLTVEVQHLLRPRSVYRDPALVQRVLAKMAEA
;
A
#
# COMPACT_ATOMS: atom_id res chain seq x y z
N MET A 1 -4.03 -27.48 -17.98
CA MET A 1 -2.62 -27.90 -18.05
C MET A 1 -2.14 -28.04 -16.61
N ALA A 2 -1.44 -29.13 -16.25
CA ALA A 2 -0.85 -29.26 -14.92
C ALA A 2 0.20 -28.13 -14.78
N SER A 3 0.07 -27.30 -13.76
CA SER A 3 1.05 -26.27 -13.43
C SER A 3 2.37 -26.97 -13.06
N THR A 4 3.47 -26.60 -13.72
CA THR A 4 4.78 -27.12 -13.34
C THR A 4 5.21 -26.42 -12.07
N LEU A 5 5.29 -27.16 -10.97
CA LEU A 5 5.72 -26.63 -9.68
C LEU A 5 7.19 -26.22 -9.74
N ILE A 6 7.50 -25.07 -9.15
CA ILE A 6 8.85 -24.49 -9.11
C ILE A 6 9.62 -25.02 -7.89
N GLY A 7 8.93 -25.25 -6.79
CA GLY A 7 9.52 -25.72 -5.54
C GLY A 7 8.52 -26.51 -4.69
N LYS A 8 9.04 -27.12 -3.61
CA LYS A 8 8.22 -27.90 -2.66
C LYS A 8 7.52 -26.98 -1.67
N GLN A 9 8.24 -26.08 -1.02
CA GLN A 9 7.71 -25.25 0.04
C GLN A 9 8.13 -23.80 -0.07
N ALA A 10 7.13 -22.89 -0.05
CA ALA A 10 7.35 -21.47 0.14
C ALA A 10 6.87 -21.07 1.54
N VAL A 11 7.66 -20.24 2.24
CA VAL A 11 7.30 -19.65 3.53
C VAL A 11 7.12 -18.15 3.35
N VAL A 12 5.98 -17.63 3.80
CA VAL A 12 5.67 -16.19 3.79
C VAL A 12 5.63 -15.69 5.23
N ILE A 13 6.42 -14.67 5.52
CA ILE A 13 6.51 -14.07 6.85
C ILE A 13 5.58 -12.86 6.94
N GLY A 14 4.51 -12.97 7.73
CA GLY A 14 3.49 -11.95 7.94
C GLY A 14 2.22 -12.19 7.12
N ALA A 15 1.05 -12.05 7.76
CA ALA A 15 -0.28 -12.13 7.15
C ALA A 15 -0.95 -10.75 7.00
N GLY A 16 -0.15 -9.70 6.73
CA GLY A 16 -0.65 -8.43 6.21
C GLY A 16 -0.97 -8.52 4.72
N MET A 17 -1.37 -7.39 4.09
CA MET A 17 -1.72 -7.42 2.65
C MET A 17 -0.58 -7.95 1.78
N GLY A 18 0.66 -7.51 2.02
CA GLY A 18 1.82 -8.01 1.25
C GLY A 18 1.98 -9.52 1.34
N GLY A 19 1.89 -10.11 2.56
CA GLY A 19 2.05 -11.55 2.72
C GLY A 19 0.87 -12.36 2.18
N LEU A 20 -0.36 -11.91 2.40
CA LEU A 20 -1.55 -12.58 1.88
C LEU A 20 -1.60 -12.57 0.36
N THR A 21 -1.24 -11.45 -0.29
CA THR A 21 -1.18 -11.36 -1.75
C THR A 21 -0.04 -12.19 -2.32
N ALA A 22 1.13 -12.18 -1.66
CA ALA A 22 2.24 -13.05 -2.04
C ALA A 22 1.88 -14.53 -1.94
N ALA A 23 1.21 -14.96 -0.86
CA ALA A 23 0.72 -16.33 -0.71
C ALA A 23 -0.23 -16.73 -1.84
N GLY A 24 -1.13 -15.81 -2.26
CA GLY A 24 -1.98 -16.02 -3.42
C GLY A 24 -1.22 -16.22 -4.72
N ALA A 25 -0.15 -15.46 -4.93
CA ALA A 25 0.72 -15.58 -6.11
C ALA A 25 1.55 -16.88 -6.13
N LEU A 26 1.92 -17.37 -4.94
CA LEU A 26 2.76 -18.57 -4.78
C LEU A 26 1.97 -19.88 -4.90
N ALA A 27 0.68 -19.87 -4.57
CA ALA A 27 -0.11 -21.08 -4.38
C ALA A 27 -0.18 -22.00 -5.62
N ASP A 28 -0.09 -21.44 -6.82
CA ASP A 28 -0.14 -22.21 -8.06
C ASP A 28 1.26 -22.74 -8.50
N HIS A 29 2.33 -22.41 -7.73
CA HIS A 29 3.72 -22.68 -8.12
C HIS A 29 4.52 -23.51 -7.12
N PHE A 30 3.98 -23.77 -5.94
CA PHE A 30 4.62 -24.57 -4.89
C PHE A 30 3.69 -25.68 -4.41
N ASP A 31 4.26 -26.82 -4.00
CA ASP A 31 3.48 -27.91 -3.40
C ASP A 31 2.78 -27.42 -2.12
N GLN A 32 3.48 -26.61 -1.33
CA GLN A 32 2.96 -26.02 -0.08
C GLN A 32 3.36 -24.57 0.07
N VAL A 33 2.43 -23.75 0.57
CA VAL A 33 2.67 -22.37 0.99
C VAL A 33 2.30 -22.24 2.46
N VAL A 34 3.26 -21.83 3.30
CA VAL A 34 3.07 -21.62 4.74
C VAL A 34 3.18 -20.14 5.06
N VAL A 35 2.09 -19.53 5.54
CA VAL A 35 2.07 -18.15 6.00
C VAL A 35 2.21 -18.14 7.52
N LEU A 36 3.23 -17.45 8.03
CA LEU A 36 3.53 -17.34 9.45
C LEU A 36 3.17 -15.94 9.97
N GLU A 37 2.23 -15.88 10.91
CA GLU A 37 1.78 -14.61 11.51
C GLU A 37 1.97 -14.63 13.03
N ARG A 38 2.58 -13.58 13.54
CA ARG A 38 2.84 -13.44 14.99
C ARG A 38 1.59 -13.16 15.82
N ASP A 39 0.58 -12.51 15.20
CA ASP A 39 -0.69 -12.21 15.86
C ASP A 39 -1.64 -13.42 15.84
N THR A 40 -2.64 -13.39 16.72
CA THR A 40 -3.86 -14.15 16.52
C THR A 40 -4.68 -13.52 15.39
N LEU A 41 -5.09 -14.33 14.41
CA LEU A 41 -5.89 -13.88 13.28
C LEU A 41 -7.38 -13.95 13.65
N PRO A 42 -8.09 -12.81 13.72
CA PRO A 42 -9.50 -12.80 14.12
C PRO A 42 -10.38 -13.46 13.05
N SER A 43 -11.42 -14.17 13.49
CA SER A 43 -12.42 -14.76 12.58
C SER A 43 -13.27 -13.71 11.89
N GLU A 44 -13.54 -12.60 12.58
CA GLU A 44 -14.30 -11.46 12.08
C GLU A 44 -13.40 -10.27 11.73
N PRO A 45 -13.87 -9.30 10.91
CA PRO A 45 -13.08 -8.11 10.55
C PRO A 45 -12.86 -7.21 11.76
N THR A 46 -11.79 -7.42 12.49
CA THR A 46 -11.42 -6.59 13.64
C THR A 46 -9.95 -6.16 13.58
N TYR A 47 -9.60 -5.17 14.40
CA TYR A 47 -8.24 -4.66 14.50
C TYR A 47 -7.33 -5.65 15.25
N ARG A 48 -6.06 -5.73 14.85
CA ARG A 48 -5.03 -6.54 15.50
C ARG A 48 -3.74 -5.76 15.71
N ALA A 49 -2.90 -6.23 16.62
CA ALA A 49 -1.68 -5.52 17.05
C ALA A 49 -0.65 -5.34 15.91
N GLY A 50 -0.52 -6.33 15.04
CA GLY A 50 0.44 -6.29 13.92
C GLY A 50 0.08 -5.31 12.81
N THR A 51 -1.16 -4.79 12.80
CA THR A 51 -1.62 -3.81 11.82
C THR A 51 -2.27 -2.59 12.50
N PRO A 52 -1.53 -1.85 13.36
CA PRO A 52 -2.10 -0.73 14.15
C PRO A 52 -2.68 0.38 13.25
N GLN A 53 -2.13 0.57 12.06
CA GLN A 53 -2.63 1.52 11.06
C GLN A 53 -4.04 1.18 10.55
N ALA A 54 -4.51 -0.06 10.72
CA ALA A 54 -5.84 -0.49 10.24
C ALA A 54 -7.01 0.28 10.89
N ARG A 55 -6.77 0.97 12.02
CA ARG A 55 -7.75 1.83 12.71
C ARG A 55 -8.04 3.15 12.01
N HIS A 56 -7.38 3.42 10.88
CA HIS A 56 -7.47 4.66 10.12
C HIS A 56 -8.11 4.44 8.77
N VAL A 57 -8.51 5.53 8.10
CA VAL A 57 -9.05 5.44 6.74
C VAL A 57 -8.01 4.82 5.81
N HIS A 58 -8.45 3.85 5.04
CA HIS A 58 -7.68 3.23 3.97
C HIS A 58 -8.45 3.33 2.67
N ALA A 59 -7.78 3.76 1.62
CA ALA A 59 -8.29 3.70 0.26
C ALA A 59 -7.56 2.59 -0.51
N LEU A 60 -8.33 1.72 -1.16
CA LEU A 60 -7.78 0.80 -2.15
C LEU A 60 -7.86 1.48 -3.51
N LEU A 61 -6.70 1.76 -4.12
CA LEU A 61 -6.65 2.38 -5.43
C LEU A 61 -7.18 1.40 -6.50
N LEU A 62 -7.65 1.91 -7.63
CA LEU A 62 -8.21 1.09 -8.71
C LEU A 62 -7.23 0.02 -9.21
N SER A 63 -5.95 0.34 -9.31
CA SER A 63 -4.91 -0.66 -9.67
C SER A 63 -4.82 -1.79 -8.67
N GLY A 64 -4.88 -1.47 -7.37
CA GLY A 64 -4.89 -2.46 -6.29
C GLY A 64 -6.16 -3.32 -6.29
N GLN A 65 -7.33 -2.70 -6.55
CA GLN A 65 -8.59 -3.43 -6.68
C GLN A 65 -8.53 -4.41 -7.85
N ARG A 66 -8.03 -3.99 -9.03
CA ARG A 66 -7.84 -4.87 -10.20
C ARG A 66 -6.83 -5.99 -9.90
N ALA A 67 -5.71 -5.68 -9.29
CA ALA A 67 -4.71 -6.67 -8.91
C ALA A 67 -5.26 -7.72 -7.93
N LEU A 68 -6.04 -7.29 -6.93
CA LEU A 68 -6.69 -8.23 -6.00
C LEU A 68 -7.77 -9.07 -6.69
N SER A 69 -8.52 -8.51 -7.64
CA SER A 69 -9.51 -9.26 -8.43
C SER A 69 -8.85 -10.27 -9.37
N GLU A 70 -7.65 -9.95 -9.89
CA GLU A 70 -6.83 -10.84 -10.70
C GLU A 70 -6.24 -12.00 -9.88
N LEU A 71 -5.71 -11.71 -8.68
CA LEU A 71 -5.15 -12.72 -7.77
C LEU A 71 -6.24 -13.60 -7.13
N PHE A 72 -7.39 -13.01 -6.84
CA PHE A 72 -8.48 -13.61 -6.09
C PHE A 72 -9.83 -13.38 -6.79
N PRO A 73 -10.16 -14.17 -7.82
CA PRO A 73 -11.44 -14.06 -8.51
C PRO A 73 -12.62 -14.06 -7.54
N GLY A 74 -13.52 -13.07 -7.69
CA GLY A 74 -14.65 -12.87 -6.76
C GLY A 74 -14.36 -11.97 -5.55
N PHE A 75 -13.20 -11.31 -5.49
CA PHE A 75 -12.83 -10.41 -4.40
C PHE A 75 -13.80 -9.23 -4.24
N GLU A 76 -14.22 -8.59 -5.34
CA GLU A 76 -15.14 -7.45 -5.28
C GLU A 76 -16.51 -7.87 -4.74
N GLN A 77 -17.02 -9.04 -5.14
CA GLN A 77 -18.27 -9.60 -4.60
C GLN A 77 -18.15 -9.93 -3.10
N ASP A 78 -16.95 -10.27 -2.62
CA ASP A 78 -16.73 -10.45 -1.17
C ASP A 78 -16.84 -9.13 -0.42
N LEU A 79 -16.32 -8.03 -1.00
CA LEU A 79 -16.45 -6.69 -0.42
C LEU A 79 -17.92 -6.23 -0.41
N GLU A 80 -18.65 -6.42 -1.51
CA GLU A 80 -20.08 -6.08 -1.60
C GLU A 80 -20.90 -6.83 -0.55
N ARG A 81 -20.69 -8.14 -0.40
CA ARG A 81 -21.34 -8.95 0.64
C ARG A 81 -20.99 -8.51 2.05
N ALA A 82 -19.81 -7.95 2.25
CA ALA A 82 -19.39 -7.39 3.54
C ALA A 82 -19.95 -5.97 3.78
N GLY A 83 -20.72 -5.41 2.84
CA GLY A 83 -21.34 -4.10 2.98
C GLY A 83 -20.45 -2.93 2.56
N ALA A 84 -19.42 -3.17 1.75
CA ALA A 84 -18.61 -2.10 1.19
C ALA A 84 -19.46 -1.11 0.39
N VAL A 85 -19.17 0.18 0.55
CA VAL A 85 -19.92 1.25 -0.10
C VAL A 85 -19.28 1.58 -1.46
N PRO A 86 -19.99 1.40 -2.59
CA PRO A 86 -19.46 1.74 -3.90
C PRO A 86 -19.35 3.26 -4.06
N LEU A 87 -18.20 3.71 -4.57
CA LEU A 87 -17.89 5.10 -4.85
C LEU A 87 -17.62 5.28 -6.35
N ARG A 88 -18.31 6.21 -7.01
CA ARG A 88 -17.97 6.66 -8.35
C ARG A 88 -16.74 7.56 -8.26
N VAL A 89 -15.66 7.14 -8.88
CA VAL A 89 -14.38 7.84 -8.84
C VAL A 89 -14.50 9.19 -9.54
N GLY A 90 -14.02 10.24 -8.88
CA GLY A 90 -14.12 11.63 -9.35
C GLY A 90 -15.44 12.32 -9.02
N LEU A 91 -16.48 11.59 -8.60
CA LEU A 91 -17.80 12.16 -8.31
C LEU A 91 -18.20 12.06 -6.83
N ASP A 92 -18.14 10.86 -6.24
CA ASP A 92 -18.74 10.62 -4.92
C ASP A 92 -17.86 11.10 -3.74
N VAL A 93 -16.57 11.42 -3.99
CA VAL A 93 -15.68 12.01 -2.98
C VAL A 93 -15.47 13.49 -3.30
N ARG A 94 -15.95 14.35 -2.40
CA ARG A 94 -15.73 15.79 -2.45
C ARG A 94 -14.27 16.10 -2.14
N LEU A 95 -13.53 16.58 -3.15
CA LEU A 95 -12.13 16.94 -3.02
C LEU A 95 -11.99 18.45 -2.81
N GLU A 96 -11.45 18.84 -1.66
CA GLU A 96 -11.23 20.24 -1.29
C GLU A 96 -9.72 20.51 -1.21
N ARG A 97 -9.26 21.44 -2.03
CA ARG A 97 -7.84 21.82 -2.13
C ARG A 97 -7.69 23.30 -2.40
N PRO A 98 -6.54 23.92 -2.07
CA PRO A 98 -6.33 25.34 -2.33
C PRO A 98 -6.70 25.75 -3.74
N GLY A 99 -7.58 26.76 -3.84
CA GLY A 99 -8.14 27.24 -5.11
C GLY A 99 -9.39 26.50 -5.60
N TYR A 100 -9.77 25.39 -4.97
CA TYR A 100 -10.94 24.58 -5.35
C TYR A 100 -11.63 23.97 -4.14
N ASP A 101 -12.79 24.47 -3.75
CA ASP A 101 -13.59 24.02 -2.61
C ASP A 101 -15.08 23.82 -2.96
N PRO A 102 -15.44 22.78 -3.76
CA PRO A 102 -14.61 21.61 -4.15
C PRO A 102 -13.90 21.75 -5.50
N PHE A 103 -12.97 20.84 -5.74
CA PHE A 103 -12.50 20.54 -7.09
C PHE A 103 -13.66 19.97 -7.93
N PRO A 104 -13.72 20.24 -9.24
CA PRO A 104 -14.83 19.78 -10.07
C PRO A 104 -15.09 18.28 -9.95
N GLN A 105 -16.32 17.93 -9.54
CA GLN A 105 -16.78 16.55 -9.41
C GLN A 105 -17.29 16.06 -10.76
N ARG A 106 -16.74 14.95 -11.26
CA ARG A 106 -17.09 14.32 -12.52
C ARG A 106 -17.12 12.81 -12.38
N ASP A 107 -18.11 12.14 -12.95
CA ASP A 107 -18.09 10.69 -13.09
C ASP A 107 -17.06 10.31 -14.16
N LEU A 108 -15.99 9.63 -13.74
CA LEU A 108 -14.90 9.21 -14.62
C LEU A 108 -15.08 7.79 -15.17
N GLY A 109 -16.21 7.15 -14.87
CA GLY A 109 -16.58 5.82 -15.38
C GLY A 109 -15.95 4.67 -14.62
N TRP A 110 -15.45 4.89 -13.38
CA TRP A 110 -14.91 3.83 -12.52
C TRP A 110 -15.59 3.81 -11.16
N PHE A 111 -15.60 2.63 -10.58
CA PHE A 111 -16.05 2.40 -9.21
C PHE A 111 -14.90 1.89 -8.35
N SER A 112 -14.81 2.40 -7.14
CA SER A 112 -14.00 1.87 -6.05
C SER A 112 -14.90 1.56 -4.86
N TYR A 113 -14.36 0.89 -3.85
CA TYR A 113 -15.11 0.55 -2.64
C TYR A 113 -14.53 1.24 -1.42
N ALA A 114 -15.40 1.93 -0.65
CA ALA A 114 -15.07 2.38 0.69
C ALA A 114 -15.48 1.30 1.70
N VAL A 115 -14.53 0.85 2.49
CA VAL A 115 -14.69 -0.25 3.43
C VAL A 115 -13.53 -0.23 4.43
N SER A 116 -13.72 -0.77 5.62
CA SER A 116 -12.65 -0.84 6.61
C SER A 116 -11.49 -1.74 6.17
N ARG A 117 -10.29 -1.39 6.59
CA ARG A 117 -9.09 -2.19 6.31
C ARG A 117 -9.19 -3.63 6.83
N PRO A 118 -9.72 -3.90 8.03
CA PRO A 118 -9.93 -5.28 8.49
C PRO A 118 -10.83 -6.10 7.55
N THR A 119 -11.84 -5.48 6.95
CA THR A 119 -12.75 -6.15 6.01
C THR A 119 -12.02 -6.52 4.72
N ILE A 120 -11.18 -5.61 4.16
CA ILE A 120 -10.33 -5.93 3.00
C ILE A 120 -9.40 -7.11 3.32
N GLU A 121 -8.69 -7.04 4.45
CA GLU A 121 -7.75 -8.09 4.86
C GLU A 121 -8.47 -9.43 5.07
N ARG A 122 -9.67 -9.43 5.67
CA ARG A 122 -10.47 -10.64 5.88
C ARG A 122 -10.93 -11.26 4.57
N ALA A 123 -11.37 -10.45 3.59
CA ALA A 123 -11.75 -10.92 2.27
C ALA A 123 -10.57 -11.63 1.57
N VAL A 124 -9.40 -10.99 1.53
CA VAL A 124 -8.18 -11.60 0.94
C VAL A 124 -7.76 -12.86 1.70
N ARG A 125 -7.75 -12.82 3.04
CA ARG A 125 -7.36 -13.95 3.88
C ARG A 125 -8.24 -15.17 3.63
N ARG A 126 -9.57 -15.02 3.54
CA ARG A 126 -10.49 -16.14 3.20
C ARG A 126 -10.14 -16.80 1.87
N ARG A 127 -9.73 -16.01 0.88
CA ARG A 127 -9.30 -16.52 -0.43
C ARG A 127 -8.00 -17.33 -0.33
N VAL A 128 -7.06 -16.87 0.51
CA VAL A 128 -5.83 -17.62 0.79
C VAL A 128 -6.12 -18.90 1.57
N GLU A 129 -6.94 -18.84 2.61
CA GLU A 129 -7.37 -19.98 3.42
C GLU A 129 -8.11 -21.05 2.62
N SER A 130 -8.80 -20.67 1.52
CA SER A 130 -9.52 -21.62 0.66
C SER A 130 -8.61 -22.44 -0.28
N ARG A 131 -7.33 -22.12 -0.38
CA ARG A 131 -6.35 -22.86 -1.19
C ARG A 131 -5.90 -24.12 -0.45
N ALA A 132 -6.10 -25.29 -1.04
CA ALA A 132 -5.83 -26.60 -0.40
C ALA A 132 -4.37 -26.78 0.03
N ASN A 133 -3.41 -26.13 -0.67
CA ASN A 133 -1.99 -26.22 -0.41
C ASN A 133 -1.45 -25.03 0.41
N THR A 134 -2.31 -24.18 0.97
CA THR A 134 -1.89 -23.02 1.75
C THR A 134 -2.31 -23.18 3.21
N THR A 135 -1.37 -22.98 4.12
CA THR A 135 -1.60 -23.06 5.57
C THR A 135 -1.23 -21.72 6.22
N LEU A 136 -2.18 -21.10 6.94
CA LEU A 136 -1.93 -19.95 7.78
C LEU A 136 -1.68 -20.39 9.22
N ARG A 137 -0.50 -20.07 9.75
CA ARG A 137 -0.10 -20.35 11.13
C ARG A 137 -0.04 -19.04 11.91
N GLN A 138 -1.02 -18.82 12.76
CA GLN A 138 -1.10 -17.70 13.69
C GLN A 138 -0.29 -17.96 14.97
N ASN A 139 0.00 -16.92 15.74
CA ASN A 139 0.82 -16.97 16.97
C ASN A 139 2.19 -17.59 16.70
N CYS A 140 2.73 -17.42 15.49
CA CYS A 140 4.01 -17.93 15.06
C CYS A 140 4.94 -16.77 14.69
N ARG A 141 5.86 -16.45 15.57
CA ARG A 141 6.78 -15.35 15.39
C ARG A 141 8.09 -15.83 14.78
N VAL A 142 8.36 -15.46 13.54
CA VAL A 142 9.67 -15.71 12.93
C VAL A 142 10.72 -14.87 13.64
N GLN A 143 11.78 -15.53 14.10
CA GLN A 143 12.92 -14.95 14.78
C GLN A 143 14.10 -14.72 13.85
N GLU A 144 14.28 -15.63 12.87
CA GLU A 144 15.42 -15.64 11.98
C GLU A 144 15.09 -16.31 10.64
N VAL A 145 15.68 -15.81 9.57
CA VAL A 145 15.78 -16.49 8.27
C VAL A 145 17.10 -17.23 8.25
N LEU A 146 17.08 -18.50 7.84
CA LEU A 146 18.21 -19.39 7.86
C LEU A 146 18.88 -19.48 6.49
N ALA A 147 20.20 -19.41 6.45
CA ALA A 147 20.97 -19.55 5.21
C ALA A 147 21.78 -20.86 5.17
N SER A 148 22.19 -21.25 3.98
CA SER A 148 23.20 -22.28 3.76
C SER A 148 24.56 -21.87 4.37
N PRO A 149 25.45 -22.81 4.70
CA PRO A 149 26.74 -22.49 5.36
C PRO A 149 27.62 -21.48 4.59
N ASN A 150 27.49 -21.43 3.27
CA ASN A 150 28.20 -20.47 2.41
C ASN A 150 27.47 -19.14 2.22
N GLY A 151 26.27 -18.96 2.80
CA GLY A 151 25.47 -17.74 2.69
C GLY A 151 24.88 -17.46 1.30
N GLU A 152 24.89 -18.43 0.39
CA GLU A 152 24.42 -18.24 -1.00
C GLU A 152 22.92 -18.44 -1.17
N ALA A 153 22.28 -19.22 -0.29
CA ALA A 153 20.86 -19.55 -0.38
C ALA A 153 20.20 -19.57 0.98
N VAL A 154 18.91 -19.25 1.00
CA VAL A 154 18.04 -19.45 2.16
C VAL A 154 17.62 -20.92 2.22
N THR A 155 17.52 -21.48 3.43
CA THR A 155 17.13 -22.87 3.69
C THR A 155 15.84 -22.99 4.48
N GLY A 156 15.33 -21.89 5.01
CA GLY A 156 14.10 -21.86 5.80
C GLY A 156 14.06 -20.72 6.82
N VAL A 157 13.24 -20.90 7.83
CA VAL A 157 13.08 -19.94 8.93
C VAL A 157 13.09 -20.64 10.28
N ARG A 158 13.50 -19.93 11.33
CA ARG A 158 13.28 -20.33 12.72
C ARG A 158 12.20 -19.46 13.32
N CYS A 159 11.21 -20.07 13.92
CA CYS A 159 10.09 -19.37 14.53
C CYS A 159 9.78 -19.90 15.93
N ASP A 160 9.18 -19.04 16.76
CA ASP A 160 8.52 -19.41 18.00
C ASP A 160 7.05 -19.78 17.68
N ASN A 161 6.62 -20.96 18.10
CA ASN A 161 5.28 -21.49 17.84
C ASN A 161 4.20 -21.04 18.84
N GLY A 162 4.49 -20.00 19.63
CA GLY A 162 3.56 -19.45 20.62
C GLY A 162 3.53 -20.21 21.97
N ASN A 163 4.18 -21.37 22.05
CA ASN A 163 4.32 -22.16 23.30
C ASN A 163 5.74 -22.03 23.91
N GLY A 164 6.54 -21.08 23.40
CA GLY A 164 7.93 -20.90 23.81
C GLY A 164 8.91 -21.92 23.24
N ALA A 165 8.45 -22.86 22.40
CA ALA A 165 9.32 -23.80 21.70
C ALA A 165 9.73 -23.21 20.33
N SER A 166 11.04 -23.29 20.04
CA SER A 166 11.58 -22.91 18.74
C SER A 166 11.44 -24.05 17.75
N GLU A 167 11.02 -23.73 16.54
CA GLU A 167 10.79 -24.65 15.43
C GLU A 167 11.55 -24.15 14.19
N THR A 168 12.12 -25.06 13.42
CA THR A 168 12.70 -24.77 12.11
C THR A 168 11.79 -25.28 11.01
N ILE A 169 11.43 -24.40 10.07
CA ILE A 169 10.61 -24.70 8.91
C ILE A 169 11.49 -24.55 7.67
N ALA A 170 11.74 -25.66 6.98
CA ALA A 170 12.52 -25.64 5.73
C ALA A 170 11.73 -24.93 4.62
N ALA A 171 12.41 -24.25 3.70
CA ALA A 171 11.78 -23.59 2.57
C ALA A 171 12.74 -23.47 1.38
N ASP A 172 12.20 -23.64 0.18
CA ASP A 172 12.88 -23.31 -1.06
C ASP A 172 12.86 -21.81 -1.33
N LEU A 173 11.76 -21.15 -0.90
CA LEU A 173 11.57 -19.70 -0.99
C LEU A 173 11.01 -19.14 0.32
N VAL A 174 11.63 -18.09 0.84
CA VAL A 174 11.15 -17.29 1.97
C VAL A 174 10.79 -15.89 1.44
N VAL A 175 9.52 -15.50 1.60
CA VAL A 175 9.04 -14.16 1.29
C VAL A 175 8.93 -13.36 2.58
N ASP A 176 9.73 -12.30 2.71
CA ASP A 176 9.68 -11.38 3.87
C ASP A 176 8.65 -10.26 3.62
N ALA A 177 7.43 -10.49 4.11
CA ALA A 177 6.34 -9.51 4.16
C ALA A 177 6.07 -9.02 5.59
N SER A 178 7.08 -9.06 6.46
CA SER A 178 6.98 -8.69 7.88
C SER A 178 6.84 -7.17 8.13
N GLY A 179 6.83 -6.37 7.08
CA GLY A 179 6.70 -4.91 7.08
C GLY A 179 8.05 -4.22 6.93
N ARG A 180 8.80 -3.99 8.01
CA ARG A 180 10.04 -3.19 7.91
C ARG A 180 11.24 -3.91 7.30
N GLY A 181 11.12 -5.18 6.90
CA GLY A 181 12.21 -5.95 6.30
C GLY A 181 13.37 -6.27 7.26
N ALA A 182 13.14 -6.17 8.57
CA ALA A 182 14.19 -6.37 9.56
C ALA A 182 14.84 -7.77 9.50
N LEU A 183 14.07 -8.80 9.15
CA LEU A 183 14.57 -10.17 9.03
C LEU A 183 15.49 -10.33 7.81
N THR A 184 15.13 -9.74 6.68
CA THR A 184 15.99 -9.69 5.48
C THR A 184 17.30 -8.96 5.78
N LEU A 185 17.23 -7.77 6.40
CA LEU A 185 18.44 -6.98 6.72
C LEU A 185 19.34 -7.70 7.72
N ALA A 186 18.75 -8.33 8.76
CA ALA A 186 19.49 -9.12 9.74
C ALA A 186 20.20 -10.33 9.11
N LEU A 187 19.52 -11.02 8.19
CA LEU A 187 20.16 -12.12 7.43
C LEU A 187 21.36 -11.60 6.63
N LEU A 188 21.17 -10.58 5.79
CA LEU A 188 22.25 -10.02 4.97
C LEU A 188 23.46 -9.65 5.81
N GLN A 189 23.23 -9.01 6.96
CA GLN A 189 24.30 -8.66 7.90
C GLN A 189 24.98 -9.90 8.48
N SER A 190 24.24 -10.94 8.88
CA SER A 190 24.78 -12.15 9.51
C SER A 190 25.65 -12.98 8.56
N ILE A 191 25.35 -12.94 7.26
CA ILE A 191 26.13 -13.65 6.21
C ILE A 191 27.18 -12.75 5.54
N GLY A 192 27.43 -11.55 6.09
CA GLY A 192 28.44 -10.61 5.58
C GLY A 192 28.15 -10.03 4.20
N ARG A 193 26.87 -9.90 3.83
CA ARG A 193 26.45 -9.27 2.56
C ARG A 193 26.15 -7.77 2.77
N PRO A 194 26.35 -6.92 1.74
CA PRO A 194 26.01 -5.51 1.81
C PRO A 194 24.51 -5.31 2.04
N LEU A 195 24.17 -4.31 2.83
CA LEU A 195 22.78 -3.86 2.98
C LEU A 195 22.38 -2.96 1.81
N PRO A 196 21.09 -2.92 1.41
CA PRO A 196 20.63 -2.00 0.39
C PRO A 196 20.78 -0.55 0.85
N GLU A 197 21.15 0.33 -0.05
CA GLU A 197 21.07 1.77 0.19
C GLU A 197 19.63 2.17 0.46
N GLU A 198 19.42 3.17 1.34
CA GLU A 198 18.09 3.70 1.65
C GLU A 198 17.96 5.16 1.18
N THR A 199 16.84 5.46 0.52
CA THR A 199 16.38 6.83 0.31
C THR A 199 15.23 7.10 1.26
N THR A 200 15.34 8.15 2.08
CA THR A 200 14.33 8.51 3.08
C THR A 200 13.77 9.91 2.83
N ILE A 201 12.47 10.09 3.13
CA ILE A 201 11.79 11.38 3.15
C ILE A 201 11.07 11.48 4.48
N GLY A 202 11.65 12.28 5.40
CA GLY A 202 11.15 12.45 6.76
C GLY A 202 10.05 13.51 6.81
N ILE A 203 8.87 13.15 7.27
CA ILE A 203 7.67 14.00 7.22
C ILE A 203 7.00 14.19 8.59
N ASP A 204 7.37 13.40 9.59
CA ASP A 204 6.80 13.43 10.94
C ASP A 204 5.28 13.60 10.94
N LEU A 205 4.60 12.78 10.12
CA LEU A 205 3.14 12.79 10.00
C LEU A 205 2.50 12.19 11.25
N GLY A 206 1.54 12.89 11.82
CA GLY A 206 0.67 12.36 12.87
C GLY A 206 -0.79 12.53 12.50
N TYR A 207 -1.61 11.51 12.75
CA TYR A 207 -3.03 11.57 12.48
C TYR A 207 -3.86 10.83 13.54
N ALA A 208 -5.10 11.26 13.64
CA ALA A 208 -6.10 10.67 14.51
C ALA A 208 -7.35 10.29 13.72
N THR A 209 -8.06 9.28 14.20
CA THR A 209 -9.28 8.77 13.56
C THR A 209 -10.36 8.51 14.57
N CYS A 210 -11.59 8.88 14.20
CA CYS A 210 -12.83 8.53 14.90
C CYS A 210 -13.84 7.94 13.93
N ILE A 211 -14.72 7.07 14.45
CA ILE A 211 -15.87 6.50 13.74
C ILE A 211 -17.15 7.15 14.25
N PHE A 212 -18.02 7.54 13.32
CA PHE A 212 -19.29 8.17 13.59
C PHE A 212 -20.42 7.40 12.90
N ALA A 213 -21.61 7.37 13.52
CA ALA A 213 -22.82 6.96 12.82
C ALA A 213 -23.18 8.03 11.78
N ILE A 214 -23.60 7.64 10.59
CA ILE A 214 -24.16 8.55 9.61
C ILE A 214 -25.56 8.93 10.11
N PRO A 215 -25.86 10.22 10.34
CA PRO A 215 -27.20 10.64 10.74
C PRO A 215 -28.25 10.28 9.67
N ASP A 216 -29.44 9.90 10.08
CA ASP A 216 -30.52 9.51 9.15
C ASP A 216 -30.98 10.67 8.26
N ASP A 217 -30.82 11.91 8.75
CA ASP A 217 -31.13 13.16 8.04
C ASP A 217 -29.94 13.74 7.26
N ALA A 218 -28.80 13.06 7.24
CA ALA A 218 -27.63 13.51 6.49
C ALA A 218 -27.94 13.56 4.99
N SER A 219 -28.11 14.77 4.46
CA SER A 219 -28.31 15.01 3.03
C SER A 219 -27.07 15.69 2.46
N THR A 220 -26.27 14.93 1.73
CA THR A 220 -25.04 15.42 1.10
C THR A 220 -25.00 15.05 -0.38
N ASP A 221 -24.37 15.89 -1.20
CA ASP A 221 -24.06 15.60 -2.60
C ASP A 221 -22.79 14.77 -2.79
N TRP A 222 -22.23 14.27 -1.69
CA TRP A 222 -21.03 13.46 -1.62
C TRP A 222 -21.21 12.27 -0.67
N LYS A 223 -20.44 11.23 -0.86
CA LYS A 223 -20.32 10.08 0.07
C LYS A 223 -19.09 10.19 0.96
N GLY A 224 -18.03 10.85 0.48
CA GLY A 224 -16.80 11.08 1.23
C GLY A 224 -16.25 12.48 0.99
N VAL A 225 -15.32 12.90 1.85
CA VAL A 225 -14.66 14.21 1.78
C VAL A 225 -13.17 14.04 1.98
N MET A 226 -12.36 14.66 1.12
CA MET A 226 -10.93 14.81 1.30
C MET A 226 -10.59 16.30 1.27
N THR A 227 -9.99 16.82 2.34
CA THR A 227 -9.55 18.21 2.42
C THR A 227 -8.05 18.31 2.66
N PHE A 228 -7.41 19.24 1.94
CA PHE A 228 -5.98 19.54 2.07
C PHE A 228 -5.77 20.92 2.70
N GLY A 229 -4.71 21.05 3.46
CA GLY A 229 -4.23 22.33 3.98
C GLY A 229 -3.66 23.21 2.88
N GLN A 230 -3.19 24.39 3.29
CA GLN A 230 -2.50 25.36 2.44
C GLN A 230 -0.99 25.23 2.64
N ALA A 231 -0.34 24.34 1.90
CA ALA A 231 1.10 24.19 1.99
C ALA A 231 1.83 25.46 1.44
N PRO A 232 2.95 25.88 2.06
CA PRO A 232 3.60 25.30 3.24
C PRO A 232 3.04 25.78 4.60
N GLN A 233 2.10 26.75 4.62
CA GLN A 233 1.66 27.47 5.83
C GLN A 233 0.81 26.58 6.75
N ASN A 234 0.08 25.62 6.19
CA ASN A 234 -0.82 24.74 6.94
C ASN A 234 -0.74 23.31 6.39
N SER A 235 -0.30 22.37 7.24
CA SER A 235 -0.17 20.96 6.88
C SER A 235 -1.41 20.13 7.22
N ARG A 236 -2.43 20.73 7.88
CA ARG A 236 -3.62 20.01 8.33
C ARG A 236 -4.48 19.56 7.18
N GLY A 237 -4.83 18.28 7.17
CA GLY A 237 -5.73 17.70 6.20
C GLY A 237 -6.66 16.69 6.84
N GLY A 238 -7.64 16.22 6.07
CA GLY A 238 -8.58 15.20 6.53
C GLY A 238 -9.15 14.38 5.38
N LEU A 239 -9.48 13.15 5.69
CA LEU A 239 -10.20 12.23 4.81
C LEU A 239 -11.31 11.57 5.60
N MET A 240 -12.53 11.69 5.14
CA MET A 240 -13.70 11.02 5.70
C MET A 240 -14.33 10.17 4.61
N LEU A 241 -14.45 8.87 4.86
CA LEU A 241 -15.10 7.93 3.95
C LEU A 241 -16.20 7.16 4.67
N PRO A 242 -17.24 6.71 3.93
CA PRO A 242 -18.20 5.78 4.48
C PRO A 242 -17.55 4.43 4.76
N LEU A 243 -18.12 3.70 5.71
CA LEU A 243 -17.80 2.31 6.02
C LEU A 243 -19.05 1.45 5.95
N GLU A 244 -18.83 0.15 5.94
CA GLU A 244 -19.87 -0.84 6.19
C GLU A 244 -20.64 -0.52 7.49
N GLY A 245 -21.97 -0.79 7.48
CA GLY A 245 -22.85 -0.55 8.65
C GLY A 245 -23.24 0.91 8.85
N ASN A 246 -23.39 1.70 7.79
CA ASN A 246 -23.85 3.09 7.81
C ASN A 246 -23.04 4.00 8.75
N ARG A 247 -21.72 4.00 8.57
CA ARG A 247 -20.77 4.74 9.40
C ARG A 247 -19.84 5.60 8.56
N TRP A 248 -19.36 6.68 9.15
CA TRP A 248 -18.22 7.42 8.65
C TRP A 248 -16.97 7.12 9.46
N MET A 249 -15.83 6.94 8.77
CA MET A 249 -14.51 6.98 9.39
C MET A 249 -13.85 8.30 8.99
N ALA A 250 -13.58 9.16 9.96
CA ALA A 250 -12.91 10.43 9.76
C ALA A 250 -11.49 10.37 10.30
N THR A 251 -10.50 10.54 9.41
CA THR A 251 -9.08 10.67 9.75
C THR A 251 -8.64 12.11 9.48
N ILE A 252 -8.05 12.75 10.47
CA ILE A 252 -7.47 14.09 10.37
C ILE A 252 -6.02 14.06 10.81
N GLY A 253 -5.17 14.90 10.24
CA GLY A 253 -3.74 14.88 10.56
C GLY A 253 -2.97 16.07 10.06
N GLY A 254 -1.73 16.14 10.48
CA GLY A 254 -0.76 17.15 10.09
C GLY A 254 0.67 16.66 10.24
N ARG A 255 1.64 17.51 9.99
CA ARG A 255 3.08 17.19 9.93
C ARG A 255 3.87 18.03 10.91
N HIS A 256 5.10 17.59 11.21
CA HIS A 256 6.11 18.37 11.92
C HIS A 256 5.61 18.91 13.28
N GLY A 257 4.96 18.04 14.08
CA GLY A 257 4.46 18.38 15.41
C GLY A 257 3.04 18.95 15.45
N ASP A 258 2.47 19.38 14.34
CA ASP A 258 1.05 19.78 14.26
C ASP A 258 0.16 18.54 14.11
N VAL A 259 -0.04 17.82 15.20
CA VAL A 259 -0.76 16.55 15.22
C VAL A 259 -2.03 16.63 16.07
N PRO A 260 -3.12 15.93 15.68
CA PRO A 260 -4.37 15.99 16.43
C PRO A 260 -4.23 15.31 17.80
N PRO A 261 -4.92 15.85 18.84
CA PRO A 261 -5.05 15.22 20.14
C PRO A 261 -5.71 13.84 20.11
N GLY A 262 -5.49 13.06 21.18
CA GLY A 262 -6.04 11.70 21.31
C GLY A 262 -7.38 11.63 22.06
N ASP A 263 -7.99 12.75 22.36
CA ASP A 263 -9.29 12.84 23.02
C ASP A 263 -10.36 13.41 22.07
N ALA A 264 -11.62 13.25 22.46
CA ALA A 264 -12.74 13.59 21.59
C ALA A 264 -12.92 15.09 21.36
N GLU A 265 -12.72 15.90 22.38
CA GLU A 265 -12.87 17.36 22.31
C GLU A 265 -11.74 17.94 21.46
N GLY A 266 -10.52 17.50 21.71
CA GLY A 266 -9.35 17.88 20.92
C GLY A 266 -9.46 17.45 19.46
N PHE A 267 -10.02 16.26 19.17
CA PHE A 267 -10.28 15.81 17.81
C PHE A 267 -11.25 16.77 17.09
N LEU A 268 -12.37 17.13 17.69
CA LEU A 268 -13.34 18.06 17.10
C LEU A 268 -12.77 19.48 16.96
N THR A 269 -12.00 19.93 17.94
CA THR A 269 -11.31 21.23 17.88
C THR A 269 -10.31 21.27 16.71
N TYR A 270 -9.56 20.21 16.52
CA TYR A 270 -8.62 20.09 15.39
C TYR A 270 -9.38 20.03 14.05
N ALA A 271 -10.48 19.26 13.98
CA ALA A 271 -11.32 19.18 12.79
C ALA A 271 -11.92 20.53 12.40
N ARG A 272 -12.34 21.35 13.41
CA ARG A 272 -12.84 22.71 13.21
C ARG A 272 -11.80 23.66 12.64
N ALA A 273 -10.52 23.39 12.91
CA ALA A 273 -9.38 24.19 12.43
C ALA A 273 -8.81 23.71 11.08
N LEU A 274 -9.46 22.76 10.41
CA LEU A 274 -9.14 22.44 9.02
C LEU A 274 -9.46 23.63 8.12
N ARG A 275 -8.83 23.70 6.95
CA ARG A 275 -9.03 24.79 6.01
C ARG A 275 -10.49 24.94 5.54
N THR A 276 -11.21 23.84 5.43
CA THR A 276 -12.64 23.80 5.07
C THR A 276 -13.45 23.17 6.19
N PRO A 277 -14.69 23.64 6.44
CA PRO A 277 -15.51 23.17 7.55
C PRO A 277 -16.26 21.86 7.27
N THR A 278 -16.17 21.29 6.07
CA THR A 278 -17.06 20.21 5.60
C THR A 278 -17.01 18.98 6.51
N ILE A 279 -15.80 18.50 6.86
CA ILE A 279 -15.65 17.36 7.76
C ILE A 279 -16.19 17.72 9.16
N TYR A 280 -15.81 18.88 9.72
CA TYR A 280 -16.29 19.31 11.03
C TYR A 280 -17.82 19.38 11.09
N ASN A 281 -18.46 20.01 10.09
CA ASN A 281 -19.92 20.14 10.04
C ASN A 281 -20.62 18.78 10.00
N ALA A 282 -20.05 17.80 9.27
CA ALA A 282 -20.60 16.46 9.20
C ALA A 282 -20.53 15.70 10.54
N ILE A 283 -19.43 15.85 11.30
CA ILE A 283 -19.18 15.04 12.49
C ILE A 283 -19.54 15.72 13.81
N SER A 284 -19.70 17.04 13.84
CA SER A 284 -19.91 17.80 15.07
C SER A 284 -21.19 17.42 15.84
N HIS A 285 -22.22 16.95 15.12
CA HIS A 285 -23.49 16.50 15.68
C HIS A 285 -23.72 14.99 15.50
N ALA A 286 -22.80 14.29 14.81
CA ALA A 286 -22.91 12.86 14.60
C ALA A 286 -22.54 12.06 15.86
N LYS A 287 -23.26 10.96 16.10
CA LYS A 287 -22.96 10.07 17.23
C LYS A 287 -21.61 9.39 17.01
N ARG A 288 -20.64 9.65 17.90
CA ARG A 288 -19.37 8.94 17.93
C ARG A 288 -19.57 7.51 18.39
N LEU A 289 -18.95 6.56 17.69
CA LEU A 289 -19.10 5.12 17.92
C LEU A 289 -17.86 4.49 18.57
N ASP A 290 -16.69 5.13 18.49
CA ASP A 290 -15.41 4.60 19.00
C ASP A 290 -14.57 5.71 19.66
N GLY A 291 -13.49 5.32 20.33
CA GLY A 291 -12.47 6.23 20.83
C GLY A 291 -11.62 6.85 19.71
N VAL A 292 -10.76 7.81 20.08
CA VAL A 292 -9.81 8.40 19.13
C VAL A 292 -8.59 7.50 19.00
N ALA A 293 -8.40 6.93 17.81
CA ALA A 293 -7.18 6.20 17.49
C ALA A 293 -6.12 7.16 16.92
N ARG A 294 -4.86 7.05 17.38
CA ARG A 294 -3.73 7.86 16.89
C ARG A 294 -2.68 6.99 16.23
N TYR A 295 -2.00 7.55 15.24
CA TYR A 295 -0.87 6.92 14.58
C TYR A 295 0.17 7.96 14.17
N GLY A 296 1.45 7.57 14.25
CA GLY A 296 2.58 8.37 13.80
C GLY A 296 3.34 7.68 12.68
N PHE A 297 3.70 8.44 11.66
CA PHE A 297 4.49 7.98 10.54
C PHE A 297 5.66 8.95 10.30
N PRO A 298 6.88 8.59 10.70
CA PRO A 298 8.00 9.53 10.68
C PRO A 298 8.54 9.79 9.28
N GLU A 299 8.57 8.75 8.42
CA GLU A 299 9.27 8.86 7.14
C GLU A 299 8.84 7.78 6.13
N SER A 300 8.88 8.13 4.84
CA SER A 300 8.90 7.20 3.72
C SER A 300 10.30 6.63 3.53
N VAL A 301 10.41 5.34 3.19
CA VAL A 301 11.70 4.65 2.99
C VAL A 301 11.64 3.84 1.72
N ARG A 302 12.63 3.98 0.84
CA ARG A 302 12.86 3.13 -0.32
C ARG A 302 14.23 2.46 -0.19
N ARG A 303 14.27 1.14 -0.23
CA ARG A 303 15.48 0.33 -0.22
C ARG A 303 15.83 -0.10 -1.64
N HIS A 304 17.08 0.18 -2.02
CA HIS A 304 17.58 -0.07 -3.36
C HIS A 304 18.18 -1.47 -3.49
N PHE A 305 17.34 -2.51 -3.33
CA PHE A 305 17.77 -3.90 -3.51
C PHE A 305 18.27 -4.19 -4.93
N GLU A 306 17.79 -3.45 -5.93
CA GLU A 306 18.20 -3.53 -7.33
C GLU A 306 19.67 -3.15 -7.57
N ARG A 307 20.31 -2.51 -6.59
CA ARG A 307 21.72 -2.10 -6.66
C ARG A 307 22.66 -3.09 -6.00
N LEU A 308 22.15 -4.17 -5.44
CA LEU A 308 22.97 -5.21 -4.83
C LEU A 308 23.48 -6.19 -5.90
N ASP A 309 24.80 -6.31 -6.04
CA ASP A 309 25.43 -7.25 -6.97
C ASP A 309 25.16 -8.70 -6.62
N VAL A 310 25.01 -8.99 -5.32
CA VAL A 310 24.80 -10.35 -4.81
C VAL A 310 23.69 -10.35 -3.77
N PHE A 311 22.69 -11.20 -3.99
CA PHE A 311 21.57 -11.42 -3.08
C PHE A 311 21.33 -12.93 -2.87
N PRO A 312 21.02 -13.40 -1.64
CA PRO A 312 20.84 -14.84 -1.38
C PRO A 312 19.64 -15.41 -2.14
N ARG A 313 19.84 -16.56 -2.78
CA ARG A 313 18.78 -17.28 -3.47
C ARG A 313 17.70 -17.72 -2.48
N GLY A 314 16.44 -17.75 -2.93
CA GLY A 314 15.33 -18.20 -2.10
C GLY A 314 14.90 -17.19 -1.04
N LEU A 315 15.38 -15.93 -1.07
CA LEU A 315 14.87 -14.82 -0.26
C LEU A 315 14.21 -13.77 -1.16
N LEU A 316 13.04 -13.27 -0.75
CA LEU A 316 12.35 -12.20 -1.45
C LEU A 316 11.64 -11.27 -0.45
N PRO A 317 12.18 -10.08 -0.14
CA PRO A 317 11.42 -9.03 0.54
C PRO A 317 10.33 -8.49 -0.38
N ILE A 318 9.17 -8.06 0.21
CA ILE A 318 8.02 -7.52 -0.52
C ILE A 318 7.31 -6.44 0.30
N GLY A 319 6.60 -5.53 -0.36
CA GLY A 319 5.82 -4.48 0.28
C GLY A 319 6.69 -3.45 1.00
N ASP A 320 6.31 -3.11 2.23
CA ASP A 320 7.02 -2.11 3.05
C ASP A 320 8.49 -2.52 3.36
N ALA A 321 8.86 -3.77 3.14
CA ALA A 321 10.25 -4.23 3.23
C ALA A 321 11.12 -3.61 2.12
N ILE A 322 10.53 -3.33 0.96
CA ILE A 322 11.20 -2.64 -0.16
C ILE A 322 10.91 -1.15 -0.14
N CYS A 323 9.61 -0.77 -0.12
CA CYS A 323 9.23 0.62 -0.21
C CYS A 323 8.03 0.94 0.68
N ARG A 324 8.29 1.73 1.73
CA ARG A 324 7.28 2.21 2.67
C ARG A 324 6.84 3.62 2.30
N PHE A 325 5.60 3.76 1.85
CA PHE A 325 5.05 5.02 1.36
C PHE A 325 4.35 5.83 2.46
N ASN A 326 4.31 7.15 2.28
CA ASN A 326 3.46 8.03 3.08
C ASN A 326 1.99 7.57 2.99
N PRO A 327 1.35 7.21 4.12
CA PRO A 327 -0.02 6.68 4.13
C PRO A 327 -1.09 7.65 3.63
N VAL A 328 -0.82 8.96 3.64
CA VAL A 328 -1.74 10.00 3.12
C VAL A 328 -2.10 9.76 1.64
N TYR A 329 -1.22 9.15 0.87
CA TYR A 329 -1.45 8.88 -0.55
C TYR A 329 -2.19 7.55 -0.83
N GLY A 330 -2.45 6.72 0.18
CA GLY A 330 -3.25 5.50 0.08
C GLY A 330 -2.65 4.38 -0.79
N GLN A 331 -1.34 4.37 -1.03
CA GLN A 331 -0.70 3.54 -2.06
C GLN A 331 -0.29 2.13 -1.60
N GLY A 332 0.07 1.96 -0.32
CA GLY A 332 0.77 0.76 0.17
C GLY A 332 0.09 -0.57 -0.13
N MET A 333 -1.24 -0.69 0.09
CA MET A 333 -1.98 -1.93 -0.20
C MET A 333 -2.03 -2.23 -1.70
N SER A 334 -2.21 -1.20 -2.51
CA SER A 334 -2.31 -1.33 -3.96
C SER A 334 -0.98 -1.73 -4.58
N VAL A 335 0.13 -1.14 -4.11
CA VAL A 335 1.47 -1.52 -4.54
C VAL A 335 1.77 -2.96 -4.14
N ALA A 336 1.47 -3.38 -2.90
CA ALA A 336 1.66 -4.77 -2.46
C ALA A 336 0.88 -5.78 -3.33
N ALA A 337 -0.34 -5.44 -3.76
CA ALA A 337 -1.10 -6.29 -4.68
C ALA A 337 -0.48 -6.34 -6.09
N LEU A 338 0.02 -5.22 -6.60
CA LEU A 338 0.74 -5.15 -7.88
C LEU A 338 2.06 -5.93 -7.84
N GLU A 339 2.78 -5.87 -6.73
CA GLU A 339 4.00 -6.67 -6.48
C GLU A 339 3.69 -8.17 -6.53
N ALA A 340 2.58 -8.59 -5.93
CA ALA A 340 2.17 -9.99 -5.98
C ALA A 340 1.76 -10.44 -7.39
N CYS A 341 1.12 -9.59 -8.19
CA CYS A 341 0.88 -9.87 -9.60
C CYS A 341 2.19 -9.97 -10.40
N LEU A 342 3.17 -9.11 -10.11
CA LEU A 342 4.50 -9.21 -10.70
C LEU A 342 5.17 -10.54 -10.31
N LEU A 343 5.15 -10.87 -9.01
CA LEU A 343 5.70 -12.14 -8.51
C LEU A 343 5.08 -13.33 -9.27
N ARG A 344 3.74 -13.39 -9.41
CA ARG A 344 3.05 -14.45 -10.14
C ARG A 344 3.55 -14.55 -11.59
N ARG A 345 3.63 -13.44 -12.32
CA ARG A 345 4.14 -13.44 -13.71
C ARG A 345 5.58 -13.92 -13.82
N LEU A 346 6.43 -13.58 -12.85
CA LEU A 346 7.81 -14.07 -12.80
C LEU A 346 7.85 -15.58 -12.58
N LEU A 347 7.04 -16.10 -11.66
CA LEU A 347 6.92 -17.52 -11.38
C LEU A 347 6.39 -18.30 -12.58
N GLU A 348 5.41 -17.76 -13.31
CA GLU A 348 4.89 -18.34 -14.56
C GLU A 348 5.97 -18.43 -15.63
N ARG A 349 6.82 -17.39 -15.80
CA ARG A 349 7.96 -17.42 -16.74
C ARG A 349 8.98 -18.48 -16.34
N LEU A 350 9.37 -18.54 -15.07
CA LEU A 350 10.33 -19.54 -14.57
C LEU A 350 9.80 -20.96 -14.71
N ALA A 351 8.50 -21.20 -14.49
CA ALA A 351 7.88 -22.51 -14.74
C ALA A 351 7.91 -22.90 -16.23
N GLY A 352 7.72 -21.94 -17.14
CA GLY A 352 7.83 -22.15 -18.57
C GLY A 352 9.26 -22.48 -19.01
N ASP A 353 10.25 -21.76 -18.49
CA ASP A 353 11.67 -21.97 -18.77
C ASP A 353 12.15 -23.35 -18.25
N ARG A 354 11.67 -23.79 -17.08
CA ARG A 354 11.97 -25.14 -16.54
C ARG A 354 11.53 -26.24 -17.50
N LEU A 355 10.32 -26.12 -18.07
CA LEU A 355 9.86 -27.10 -19.09
C LEU A 355 10.79 -27.19 -20.30
N GLY A 356 11.46 -26.09 -20.65
CA GLY A 356 12.50 -26.06 -21.69
C GLY A 356 13.80 -26.72 -21.26
N VAL A 357 14.28 -26.45 -20.05
CA VAL A 357 15.55 -26.94 -19.49
C VAL A 357 15.47 -28.43 -19.16
N ASP A 358 14.38 -28.90 -18.55
CA ASP A 358 14.18 -30.34 -18.26
C ASP A 358 14.24 -31.21 -19.53
N ARG A 359 13.84 -30.67 -20.68
CA ARG A 359 13.97 -31.31 -21.99
C ARG A 359 15.42 -31.42 -22.48
N LEU A 360 16.31 -30.55 -21.95
CA LEU A 360 17.72 -30.47 -22.35
C LEU A 360 18.67 -31.08 -21.31
N GLY A 361 18.15 -31.65 -20.20
CA GLY A 361 18.95 -32.31 -19.15
C GLY A 361 19.77 -31.36 -18.28
N GLY A 362 19.39 -30.10 -18.18
CA GLY A 362 20.07 -29.08 -17.36
C GLY A 362 19.54 -29.03 -15.91
N ASP A 363 20.47 -29.03 -14.94
CA ASP A 363 20.18 -28.96 -13.50
C ASP A 363 20.19 -27.48 -13.05
N SER A 364 19.18 -26.70 -13.45
CA SER A 364 19.05 -25.28 -13.00
C SER A 364 18.00 -25.12 -11.92
N ASN A 365 18.40 -24.54 -10.78
CA ASN A 365 17.44 -24.14 -9.74
C ASN A 365 16.61 -22.96 -10.25
N PRO A 366 15.29 -23.13 -10.54
CA PRO A 366 14.47 -22.10 -11.17
C PRO A 366 14.30 -20.84 -10.30
N ILE A 367 14.52 -20.93 -8.99
CA ILE A 367 14.37 -19.81 -8.05
C ILE A 367 15.61 -18.88 -8.07
N ALA A 368 16.73 -19.32 -8.67
CA ALA A 368 18.00 -18.58 -8.61
C ALA A 368 17.89 -17.13 -9.16
N GLY A 369 17.13 -16.93 -10.23
CA GLY A 369 16.94 -15.62 -10.88
C GLY A 369 15.75 -14.81 -10.37
N LEU A 370 14.94 -15.33 -9.45
CA LEU A 370 13.68 -14.70 -9.06
C LEU A 370 13.87 -13.32 -8.42
N ALA A 371 14.70 -13.22 -7.38
CA ALA A 371 14.87 -11.97 -6.64
C ALA A 371 15.51 -10.86 -7.52
N PRO A 372 16.60 -11.09 -8.27
CA PRO A 372 17.14 -10.09 -9.19
C PRO A 372 16.13 -9.61 -10.24
N ALA A 373 15.37 -10.53 -10.85
CA ALA A 373 14.34 -10.17 -11.82
C ALA A 373 13.22 -9.35 -11.18
N PHE A 374 12.78 -9.74 -9.98
CA PHE A 374 11.78 -8.99 -9.21
C PHE A 374 12.26 -7.59 -8.88
N PHE A 375 13.49 -7.43 -8.37
CA PHE A 375 14.06 -6.13 -8.03
C PHE A 375 14.23 -5.22 -9.24
N ALA A 376 14.56 -5.76 -10.39
CA ALA A 376 14.66 -4.99 -11.63
C ALA A 376 13.28 -4.50 -12.11
N GLU A 377 12.26 -5.36 -12.13
CA GLU A 377 10.95 -5.03 -12.68
C GLU A 377 10.09 -4.18 -11.74
N ILE A 378 10.24 -4.36 -10.41
CA ILE A 378 9.46 -3.60 -9.42
C ILE A 378 9.74 -2.10 -9.48
N GLN A 379 10.92 -1.67 -9.98
CA GLN A 379 11.28 -0.26 -10.10
C GLN A 379 10.22 0.52 -10.86
N THR A 380 9.68 -0.05 -11.93
CA THR A 380 8.61 0.56 -12.72
C THR A 380 7.31 0.72 -11.91
N LEU A 381 7.02 -0.23 -11.02
CA LEU A 381 5.82 -0.18 -10.18
C LEU A 381 5.92 0.87 -9.08
N ILE A 382 7.10 1.05 -8.47
CA ILE A 382 7.30 1.95 -7.33
C ILE A 382 7.69 3.38 -7.76
N GLU A 383 8.10 3.62 -9.00
CA GLU A 383 8.50 4.95 -9.49
C GLU A 383 7.37 5.99 -9.32
N THR A 384 6.17 5.68 -9.82
CA THR A 384 5.02 6.59 -9.74
C THR A 384 4.61 6.88 -8.30
N PRO A 385 4.35 5.87 -7.42
CA PRO A 385 4.00 6.13 -6.03
C PRO A 385 5.13 6.83 -5.25
N TRP A 386 6.41 6.48 -5.48
CA TRP A 386 7.52 7.17 -4.83
C TRP A 386 7.63 8.64 -5.24
N SER A 387 7.37 8.95 -6.51
CA SER A 387 7.42 10.33 -7.01
C SER A 387 6.39 11.26 -6.35
N VAL A 388 5.31 10.72 -5.80
CA VAL A 388 4.32 11.51 -5.05
C VAL A 388 4.85 11.91 -3.68
N ALA A 389 5.68 11.08 -3.04
CA ALA A 389 6.31 11.42 -1.76
C ALA A 389 7.26 12.63 -1.87
N ILE A 390 7.79 12.93 -3.05
CA ILE A 390 8.61 14.12 -3.30
C ILE A 390 7.82 15.42 -3.04
N LEU A 391 6.50 15.40 -3.20
CA LEU A 391 5.65 16.57 -2.94
C LEU A 391 5.70 17.01 -1.46
N ASP A 392 6.08 16.13 -0.55
CA ASP A 392 6.23 16.48 0.87
C ASP A 392 7.33 17.53 1.11
N PHE A 393 8.30 17.70 0.19
CA PHE A 393 9.30 18.77 0.24
C PHE A 393 8.73 20.19 0.05
N VAL A 394 7.44 20.34 -0.18
CA VAL A 394 6.76 21.65 -0.10
C VAL A 394 6.82 22.22 1.32
N PHE A 395 6.93 21.36 2.33
CA PHE A 395 7.11 21.77 3.73
C PHE A 395 8.61 21.87 4.05
N PRO A 396 9.08 23.02 4.56
CA PRO A 396 10.51 23.29 4.79
C PRO A 396 11.19 22.29 5.74
N ASP A 397 10.44 21.77 6.72
CA ASP A 397 10.96 20.84 7.73
C ASP A 397 11.05 19.38 7.25
N THR A 398 10.66 19.12 6.01
CA THR A 398 10.80 17.78 5.42
C THR A 398 12.27 17.40 5.26
N ARG A 399 12.67 16.29 5.87
CA ARG A 399 14.06 15.80 5.85
C ARG A 399 14.30 14.88 4.65
N GLY A 400 15.53 14.90 4.16
CA GLY A 400 15.97 14.09 3.02
C GLY A 400 16.57 14.95 1.91
N GLN A 401 16.87 14.31 0.79
CA GLN A 401 17.44 14.99 -0.36
C GLN A 401 16.33 15.57 -1.25
N ARG A 402 16.14 16.89 -1.18
CA ARG A 402 15.22 17.61 -2.06
C ARG A 402 15.75 17.57 -3.50
N PRO A 403 14.93 17.15 -4.49
CA PRO A 403 15.34 17.17 -5.89
C PRO A 403 15.68 18.59 -6.38
N ALA A 404 16.69 18.71 -7.22
CA ALA A 404 17.12 20.01 -7.75
C ALA A 404 16.03 20.71 -8.60
N ASP A 405 15.19 19.92 -9.27
CA ASP A 405 14.08 20.39 -10.11
C ASP A 405 12.74 20.51 -9.37
N PHE A 406 12.75 20.43 -8.03
CA PHE A 406 11.53 20.38 -7.21
C PHE A 406 10.58 21.57 -7.49
N GLU A 407 11.10 22.80 -7.55
CA GLU A 407 10.28 24.00 -7.79
C GLU A 407 9.58 23.95 -9.15
N THR A 408 10.28 23.48 -10.18
CA THR A 408 9.71 23.30 -11.52
C THR A 408 8.64 22.22 -11.52
N THR A 409 8.91 21.11 -10.84
CA THR A 409 7.96 20.00 -10.69
C THR A 409 6.69 20.44 -9.93
N LEU A 410 6.84 21.24 -8.88
CA LEU A 410 5.72 21.78 -8.12
C LEU A 410 4.86 22.72 -8.96
N LYS A 411 5.49 23.67 -9.67
CA LYS A 411 4.78 24.60 -10.57
C LYS A 411 4.04 23.86 -11.68
N PHE A 412 4.68 22.85 -12.27
CA PHE A 412 4.05 21.99 -13.27
C PHE A 412 2.83 21.27 -12.69
N GLY A 413 2.93 20.70 -11.49
CA GLY A 413 1.82 20.03 -10.81
C GLY A 413 0.63 20.96 -10.50
N ILE A 414 0.90 22.21 -10.11
CA ILE A 414 -0.13 23.22 -9.89
C ILE A 414 -0.84 23.55 -11.19
N ALA A 415 -0.10 23.80 -12.27
CA ALA A 415 -0.68 24.10 -13.58
C ALA A 415 -1.47 22.93 -14.17
N LEU A 416 -0.94 21.71 -14.04
CA LEU A 416 -1.64 20.48 -14.41
C LEU A 416 -2.97 20.31 -13.64
N THR A 417 -2.99 20.69 -12.36
CA THR A 417 -4.20 20.68 -11.54
C THR A 417 -5.24 21.69 -12.05
N ARG A 418 -4.81 22.89 -12.41
CA ARG A 418 -5.68 23.92 -13.01
C ARG A 418 -6.26 23.44 -14.33
N LEU A 419 -5.41 22.87 -15.19
CA LEU A 419 -5.86 22.30 -16.45
C LEU A 419 -6.86 21.15 -16.26
N ALA A 420 -6.63 20.26 -15.28
CA ALA A 420 -7.54 19.18 -14.94
C ALA A 420 -8.90 19.68 -14.38
N ALA A 421 -8.91 20.82 -13.71
CA ALA A 421 -10.15 21.44 -13.26
C ALA A 421 -11.03 21.88 -14.44
N GLU A 422 -10.43 22.36 -15.54
CA GLU A 422 -11.11 22.87 -16.72
C GLU A 422 -11.43 21.76 -17.74
N ASP A 423 -10.52 20.79 -17.91
CA ASP A 423 -10.59 19.74 -18.92
C ASP A 423 -10.88 18.35 -18.33
N PRO A 424 -12.04 17.73 -18.68
CA PRO A 424 -12.41 16.40 -18.20
C PRO A 424 -11.41 15.28 -18.58
N ASP A 425 -10.78 15.35 -19.76
CA ASP A 425 -9.84 14.32 -20.20
C ASP A 425 -8.53 14.40 -19.42
N VAL A 426 -8.06 15.62 -19.14
CA VAL A 426 -6.90 15.84 -18.27
C VAL A 426 -7.22 15.44 -16.83
N HIS A 427 -8.43 15.73 -16.34
CA HIS A 427 -8.87 15.25 -15.03
C HIS A 427 -8.83 13.73 -14.97
N LYS A 428 -9.40 13.05 -15.97
CA LYS A 428 -9.37 11.60 -16.08
C LYS A 428 -7.95 11.05 -16.07
N LEU A 429 -7.05 11.64 -16.88
CA LEU A 429 -5.64 11.26 -16.93
C LEU A 429 -4.93 11.42 -15.58
N THR A 430 -5.17 12.53 -14.87
CA THR A 430 -4.57 12.74 -13.54
C THR A 430 -5.04 11.72 -12.52
N VAL A 431 -6.32 11.35 -12.55
CA VAL A 431 -6.88 10.30 -11.70
C VAL A 431 -6.35 8.91 -12.08
N GLU A 432 -6.16 8.62 -13.36
CA GLU A 432 -5.52 7.37 -13.80
C GLU A 432 -4.12 7.20 -13.20
N VAL A 433 -3.33 8.27 -13.19
CA VAL A 433 -1.99 8.25 -12.59
C VAL A 433 -2.06 8.14 -11.06
N GLN A 434 -2.95 8.88 -10.40
CA GLN A 434 -3.15 8.80 -8.95
C GLN A 434 -3.59 7.41 -8.49
N HIS A 435 -4.42 6.73 -9.29
CA HIS A 435 -4.88 5.37 -9.04
C HIS A 435 -3.94 4.29 -9.58
N LEU A 436 -2.72 4.67 -10.02
CA LEU A 436 -1.68 3.77 -10.55
C LEU A 436 -2.15 2.90 -11.74
N LEU A 437 -3.10 3.40 -12.54
CA LEU A 437 -3.55 2.77 -13.79
C LEU A 437 -2.62 3.13 -14.94
N ARG A 438 -1.93 4.28 -14.84
CA ARG A 438 -0.92 4.75 -15.79
C ARG A 438 0.33 5.22 -15.06
N PRO A 439 1.51 5.04 -15.66
CA PRO A 439 2.75 5.60 -15.12
C PRO A 439 2.77 7.12 -15.25
N ARG A 440 3.47 7.79 -14.33
CA ARG A 440 3.63 9.26 -14.38
C ARG A 440 4.32 9.77 -15.65
N SER A 441 5.03 8.91 -16.37
CA SER A 441 5.67 9.26 -17.65
C SER A 441 4.68 9.78 -18.70
N VAL A 442 3.38 9.49 -18.59
CA VAL A 442 2.34 10.04 -19.47
C VAL A 442 2.27 11.57 -19.41
N TYR A 443 2.74 12.19 -18.33
CA TYR A 443 2.82 13.65 -18.21
C TYR A 443 3.96 14.26 -19.04
N ARG A 444 4.81 13.44 -19.68
CA ARG A 444 5.85 13.87 -20.62
C ARG A 444 5.34 13.95 -22.08
N ASP A 445 4.06 13.64 -22.31
CA ASP A 445 3.46 13.79 -23.63
C ASP A 445 3.62 15.26 -24.13
N PRO A 446 4.20 15.49 -25.32
CA PRO A 446 4.52 16.85 -25.78
C PRO A 446 3.30 17.76 -25.89
N ALA A 447 2.14 17.24 -26.30
CA ALA A 447 0.92 18.03 -26.41
C ALA A 447 0.39 18.44 -25.05
N LEU A 448 0.43 17.53 -24.07
CA LEU A 448 0.07 17.85 -22.68
C LEU A 448 1.04 18.86 -22.06
N VAL A 449 2.35 18.67 -22.26
CA VAL A 449 3.39 19.58 -21.74
C VAL A 449 3.18 20.99 -22.26
N GLN A 450 2.93 21.18 -23.57
CA GLN A 450 2.65 22.50 -24.13
C GLN A 450 1.42 23.17 -23.48
N ARG A 451 0.35 22.43 -23.25
CA ARG A 451 -0.87 22.93 -22.60
C ARG A 451 -0.61 23.32 -21.13
N VAL A 452 0.17 22.51 -20.40
CA VAL A 452 0.54 22.82 -19.01
C VAL A 452 1.45 24.04 -18.94
N LEU A 453 2.43 24.16 -19.85
CA LEU A 453 3.31 25.34 -19.91
C LEU A 453 2.54 26.62 -20.24
N ALA A 454 1.55 26.57 -21.16
CA ALA A 454 0.65 27.69 -21.40
C ALA A 454 -0.10 28.10 -20.12
N LYS A 455 -0.61 27.10 -19.36
CA LYS A 455 -1.32 27.35 -18.10
C LYS A 455 -0.41 27.87 -16.98
N MET A 456 0.90 27.55 -17.02
CA MET A 456 1.90 28.15 -16.10
C MET A 456 2.14 29.62 -16.40
N ALA A 457 2.06 30.03 -17.67
CA ALA A 457 2.28 31.42 -18.08
C ALA A 457 1.10 32.37 -17.72
N GLU A 458 -0.08 31.81 -17.45
CA GLU A 458 -1.28 32.55 -16.99
C GLU A 458 -1.24 32.88 -15.48
N ALA A 459 -0.27 32.36 -14.73
CA ALA A 459 -0.18 32.43 -13.26
C ALA A 459 0.88 33.42 -12.80
#